data_562a01ca42e01ba002b9e8b49f7281c9
#
_entry.id   562a01ca42e01ba002b9e8b49f7281c9
#
_cell.length_a   1.000
_cell.length_b   1.000
_cell.length_c   1.000
_cell.angle_alpha   90.00
_cell.angle_beta   90.00
_cell.angle_gamma   90.00
#
_symmetry.space_group_name_H-M   'P 1'
#
loop_
_entity.id
_entity.type
_entity.pdbx_description
1 polymer ?
#
loop_
_entity_poly.entity_id
_entity_poly.type
_entity_poly.pdbx_seq_one_letter_code
_entity_poly.pdbx_strand_id
1 'polypeptide(L)'
;MMIAVIGGDNAPQAVLPMAEAVGREIGRRGHTLICGGRGGVMEAACRGAREEGGHTIGILPGPDRSDANAYVEFPIVTNLGTARNALVALSADALIAIDGSYGTLAEIALAFVHGKPVVGLRTWHISDDAGIEDGSIVRAGSPAEAVELAVAAAQGLRAEAQAKGRRA
;
A
#
# COMPACT_ATOMS: atom_id res chain seq x y z
N MET A 1 12.07 -3.33 4.09
CA MET A 1 11.05 -2.31 4.43
C MET A 1 9.68 -2.95 4.25
N MET A 2 8.65 -2.36 4.83
CA MET A 2 7.26 -2.80 4.67
C MET A 2 6.52 -1.80 3.78
N ILE A 3 6.09 -2.23 2.60
CA ILE A 3 5.40 -1.40 1.61
C ILE A 3 3.95 -1.83 1.54
N ALA A 4 3.02 -0.90 1.80
CA ALA A 4 1.61 -1.21 1.65
C ALA A 4 1.19 -1.10 0.18
N VAL A 5 0.40 -2.08 -0.29
CA VAL A 5 -0.34 -1.95 -1.54
C VAL A 5 -1.82 -1.86 -1.21
N ILE A 6 -2.42 -0.73 -1.55
CA ILE A 6 -3.82 -0.42 -1.29
C ILE A 6 -4.58 -0.23 -2.61
N GLY A 7 -5.80 -0.73 -2.65
CA GLY A 7 -6.63 -0.70 -3.85
C GLY A 7 -7.93 -1.48 -3.67
N GLY A 8 -8.79 -1.46 -4.69
CA GLY A 8 -10.12 -2.06 -4.64
C GLY A 8 -10.10 -3.59 -4.56
N ASP A 9 -10.99 -4.15 -3.74
CA ASP A 9 -11.29 -5.58 -3.67
C ASP A 9 -11.92 -6.08 -5.00
N ASN A 10 -12.79 -5.26 -5.59
CA ASN A 10 -13.43 -5.49 -6.88
C ASN A 10 -12.84 -4.57 -7.96
N ALA A 11 -11.52 -4.65 -8.15
CA ALA A 11 -10.84 -3.81 -9.13
C ALA A 11 -11.12 -4.27 -10.58
N PRO A 12 -11.13 -3.33 -11.57
CA PRO A 12 -11.22 -3.69 -12.97
C PRO A 12 -10.09 -4.63 -13.39
N GLN A 13 -10.40 -5.60 -14.25
CA GLN A 13 -9.41 -6.57 -14.75
C GLN A 13 -8.17 -5.91 -15.37
N ALA A 14 -8.34 -4.76 -16.01
CA ALA A 14 -7.25 -4.00 -16.63
C ALA A 14 -6.21 -3.45 -15.63
N VAL A 15 -6.53 -3.41 -14.34
CA VAL A 15 -5.66 -2.89 -13.28
C VAL A 15 -4.84 -4.02 -12.63
N LEU A 16 -5.32 -5.25 -12.65
CA LEU A 16 -4.71 -6.37 -11.95
C LEU A 16 -3.27 -6.68 -12.41
N PRO A 17 -2.92 -6.65 -13.71
CA PRO A 17 -1.54 -6.84 -14.15
C PRO A 17 -0.57 -5.79 -13.59
N MET A 18 -1.04 -4.55 -13.42
CA MET A 18 -0.26 -3.47 -12.82
C MET A 18 0.00 -3.74 -11.33
N ALA A 19 -1.03 -4.15 -10.58
CA ALA A 19 -0.91 -4.51 -9.18
C ALA A 19 0.04 -5.68 -8.97
N GLU A 20 -0.06 -6.71 -9.81
CA GLU A 20 0.83 -7.87 -9.79
C GLU A 20 2.28 -7.47 -10.08
N ALA A 21 2.51 -6.59 -11.07
CA ALA A 21 3.85 -6.10 -11.37
C ALA A 21 4.45 -5.27 -10.22
N VAL A 22 3.63 -4.48 -9.50
CA VAL A 22 4.07 -3.80 -8.26
C VAL A 22 4.48 -4.83 -7.21
N GLY A 23 3.68 -5.87 -7.02
CA GLY A 23 4.00 -6.96 -6.10
C GLY A 23 5.33 -7.63 -6.42
N ARG A 24 5.56 -8.02 -7.70
CA ARG A 24 6.84 -8.59 -8.15
C ARG A 24 8.01 -7.67 -7.83
N GLU A 25 7.87 -6.40 -8.11
CA GLU A 25 8.95 -5.43 -7.87
C GLU A 25 9.27 -5.27 -6.38
N ILE A 26 8.25 -5.31 -5.50
CA ILE A 26 8.42 -5.33 -4.03
C ILE A 26 9.18 -6.58 -3.60
N GLY A 27 8.77 -7.77 -4.06
CA GLY A 27 9.41 -9.04 -3.73
C GLY A 27 10.86 -9.10 -4.23
N ARG A 28 11.09 -8.77 -5.51
CA ARG A 28 12.42 -8.77 -6.14
C ARG A 28 13.43 -7.87 -5.43
N ARG A 29 12.98 -6.77 -4.83
CA ARG A 29 13.81 -5.85 -4.02
C ARG A 29 13.97 -6.29 -2.56
N GLY A 30 13.44 -7.44 -2.16
CA GLY A 30 13.55 -7.95 -0.79
C GLY A 30 12.73 -7.18 0.23
N HIS A 31 11.64 -6.54 -0.18
CA HIS A 31 10.72 -5.85 0.71
C HIS A 31 9.51 -6.73 1.05
N THR A 32 8.88 -6.46 2.18
CA THR A 32 7.64 -7.12 2.60
C THR A 32 6.44 -6.32 2.11
N LEU A 33 5.50 -6.99 1.45
CA LEU A 33 4.23 -6.41 1.07
C LEU A 33 3.22 -6.52 2.22
N ILE A 34 2.53 -5.44 2.54
CA ILE A 34 1.40 -5.45 3.45
C ILE A 34 0.15 -4.93 2.74
N CYS A 35 -1.02 -5.51 3.01
CA CYS A 35 -2.28 -5.08 2.41
C CYS A 35 -3.48 -5.45 3.28
N GLY A 36 -4.69 -5.17 2.79
CA GLY A 36 -5.93 -5.57 3.43
C GLY A 36 -6.28 -7.04 3.35
N GLY A 37 -5.48 -7.85 2.66
CA GLY A 37 -5.55 -9.31 2.63
C GLY A 37 -6.69 -9.92 1.80
N ARG A 38 -7.51 -9.12 1.10
CA ARG A 38 -8.67 -9.59 0.32
C ARG A 38 -8.34 -9.69 -1.19
N GLY A 39 -9.38 -9.69 -2.04
CA GLY A 39 -9.27 -9.86 -3.49
C GLY A 39 -8.73 -8.64 -4.25
N GLY A 40 -8.94 -8.64 -5.56
CA GLY A 40 -8.65 -7.54 -6.45
C GLY A 40 -7.18 -7.12 -6.48
N VAL A 41 -6.92 -5.83 -6.27
CA VAL A 41 -5.56 -5.27 -6.25
C VAL A 41 -4.68 -5.95 -5.20
N MET A 42 -5.23 -6.23 -4.02
CA MET A 42 -4.48 -6.83 -2.91
C MET A 42 -4.02 -8.25 -3.24
N GLU A 43 -4.91 -9.06 -3.82
CA GLU A 43 -4.59 -10.43 -4.24
C GLU A 43 -3.57 -10.45 -5.37
N ALA A 44 -3.76 -9.61 -6.41
CA ALA A 44 -2.83 -9.53 -7.53
C ALA A 44 -1.42 -9.12 -7.06
N ALA A 45 -1.34 -8.12 -6.17
CA ALA A 45 -0.07 -7.68 -5.62
C ALA A 45 0.59 -8.77 -4.74
N CYS A 46 -0.17 -9.46 -3.89
CA CYS A 46 0.34 -10.58 -3.10
C CYS A 46 0.88 -11.70 -3.99
N ARG A 47 0.15 -12.07 -5.06
CA ARG A 47 0.60 -13.08 -6.03
C ARG A 47 1.95 -12.70 -6.62
N GLY A 48 2.07 -11.48 -7.15
CA GLY A 48 3.33 -11.01 -7.73
C GLY A 48 4.49 -11.02 -6.74
N ALA A 49 4.26 -10.59 -5.49
CA ALA A 49 5.29 -10.61 -4.46
C ALA A 49 5.76 -12.05 -4.12
N ARG A 50 4.81 -13.00 -4.04
CA ARG A 50 5.12 -14.42 -3.75
C ARG A 50 5.87 -15.11 -4.89
N GLU A 51 5.59 -14.76 -6.14
CA GLU A 51 6.32 -15.28 -7.31
C GLU A 51 7.81 -14.92 -7.27
N GLU A 52 8.17 -13.79 -6.68
CA GLU A 52 9.55 -13.35 -6.49
C GLU A 52 10.13 -13.72 -5.10
N GLY A 53 9.47 -14.61 -4.36
CA GLY A 53 9.91 -15.06 -3.03
C GLY A 53 9.75 -14.02 -1.92
N GLY A 54 9.00 -12.94 -2.15
CA GLY A 54 8.71 -11.90 -1.17
C GLY A 54 7.70 -12.36 -0.11
N HIS A 55 7.72 -11.70 1.06
CA HIS A 55 6.77 -11.93 2.14
C HIS A 55 5.53 -11.06 1.99
N THR A 56 4.36 -11.60 2.36
CA THR A 56 3.07 -10.92 2.27
C THR A 56 2.31 -10.98 3.59
N ILE A 57 1.83 -9.83 4.06
CA ILE A 57 1.03 -9.68 5.27
C ILE A 57 -0.35 -9.16 4.89
N GLY A 58 -1.40 -9.85 5.31
CA GLY A 58 -2.78 -9.42 5.11
C GLY A 58 -3.44 -9.05 6.43
N ILE A 59 -3.85 -7.79 6.60
CA ILE A 59 -4.61 -7.34 7.77
C ILE A 59 -6.10 -7.46 7.44
N LEU A 60 -6.73 -8.50 7.99
CA LEU A 60 -8.10 -8.90 7.65
C LEU A 60 -9.13 -8.11 8.46
N PRO A 61 -10.25 -7.69 7.83
CA PRO A 61 -11.31 -6.97 8.52
C PRO A 61 -12.18 -7.86 9.41
N GLY A 62 -12.34 -9.13 9.03
CA GLY A 62 -13.20 -10.12 9.67
C GLY A 62 -12.53 -10.92 10.77
N PRO A 63 -13.27 -11.86 11.37
CA PRO A 63 -12.78 -12.74 12.43
C PRO A 63 -12.11 -14.01 11.93
N ASP A 64 -12.11 -14.28 10.60
CA ASP A 64 -11.66 -15.55 10.06
C ASP A 64 -10.42 -15.37 9.14
N ARG A 65 -9.46 -16.28 9.32
CA ARG A 65 -8.26 -16.35 8.46
C ARG A 65 -8.56 -16.81 7.04
N SER A 66 -9.64 -17.56 6.85
CA SER A 66 -10.07 -18.04 5.53
C SER A 66 -10.53 -16.93 4.60
N ASP A 67 -10.79 -15.72 5.13
CA ASP A 67 -11.08 -14.52 4.33
C ASP A 67 -9.84 -13.99 3.58
N ALA A 68 -8.63 -14.46 3.92
CA ALA A 68 -7.42 -14.06 3.25
C ALA A 68 -7.33 -14.66 1.83
N ASN A 69 -6.84 -13.87 0.87
CA ASN A 69 -6.51 -14.43 -0.43
C ASN A 69 -5.36 -15.45 -0.32
N ALA A 70 -5.27 -16.36 -1.31
CA ALA A 70 -4.38 -17.51 -1.29
C ALA A 70 -2.87 -17.16 -1.25
N TYR A 71 -2.51 -15.90 -1.53
CA TYR A 71 -1.13 -15.44 -1.60
C TYR A 71 -0.68 -14.67 -0.36
N VAL A 72 -1.55 -14.50 0.63
CA VAL A 72 -1.18 -13.95 1.95
C VAL A 72 -0.46 -15.02 2.76
N GLU A 73 0.79 -14.75 3.11
CA GLU A 73 1.59 -15.65 3.94
C GLU A 73 1.25 -15.51 5.44
N PHE A 74 1.09 -14.27 5.89
CA PHE A 74 0.81 -13.96 7.29
C PHE A 74 -0.55 -13.23 7.42
N PRO A 75 -1.66 -13.95 7.57
CA PRO A 75 -2.96 -13.34 7.81
C PRO A 75 -3.10 -12.89 9.27
N ILE A 76 -3.38 -11.60 9.47
CA ILE A 76 -3.66 -10.98 10.77
C ILE A 76 -5.15 -10.72 10.89
N VAL A 77 -5.82 -11.45 11.76
CA VAL A 77 -7.25 -11.33 12.05
C VAL A 77 -7.48 -10.20 13.04
N THR A 78 -8.30 -9.21 12.68
CA THR A 78 -8.55 -8.05 13.56
C THR A 78 -9.98 -7.96 14.04
N ASN A 79 -10.96 -8.43 13.28
CA ASN A 79 -12.39 -8.25 13.52
C ASN A 79 -12.81 -6.77 13.72
N LEU A 80 -12.08 -5.83 13.10
CA LEU A 80 -12.31 -4.39 13.21
C LEU A 80 -13.10 -3.80 12.04
N GLY A 81 -13.54 -4.64 11.08
CA GLY A 81 -14.20 -4.15 9.87
C GLY A 81 -13.31 -3.14 9.13
N THR A 82 -13.89 -2.04 8.68
CA THR A 82 -13.18 -0.98 7.95
C THR A 82 -12.18 -0.21 8.81
N ALA A 83 -12.32 -0.21 10.15
CA ALA A 83 -11.37 0.46 11.04
C ALA A 83 -9.95 -0.13 10.94
N ARG A 84 -9.78 -1.38 10.45
CA ARG A 84 -8.47 -1.98 10.22
C ARG A 84 -7.64 -1.28 9.13
N ASN A 85 -8.27 -0.43 8.29
CA ASN A 85 -7.55 0.36 7.27
C ASN A 85 -6.45 1.23 7.90
N ALA A 86 -6.69 1.73 9.11
CA ALA A 86 -5.68 2.44 9.88
C ALA A 86 -4.43 1.57 10.16
N LEU A 87 -4.63 0.28 10.45
CA LEU A 87 -3.52 -0.62 10.71
C LEU A 87 -2.68 -0.88 9.45
N VAL A 88 -3.30 -0.97 8.27
CA VAL A 88 -2.57 -1.08 7.00
C VAL A 88 -1.69 0.14 6.79
N ALA A 89 -2.26 1.35 6.91
CA ALA A 89 -1.53 2.60 6.71
C ALA A 89 -0.40 2.79 7.74
N LEU A 90 -0.67 2.52 9.03
CA LEU A 90 0.30 2.70 10.11
C LEU A 90 1.46 1.72 10.06
N SER A 91 1.21 0.48 9.66
CA SER A 91 2.23 -0.58 9.65
C SER A 91 3.25 -0.42 8.51
N ALA A 92 2.92 0.33 7.48
CA ALA A 92 3.79 0.51 6.33
C ALA A 92 4.84 1.62 6.53
N ASP A 93 5.95 1.50 5.83
CA ASP A 93 6.94 2.59 5.68
C ASP A 93 6.50 3.58 4.59
N ALA A 94 5.85 3.08 3.55
CA ALA A 94 5.22 3.83 2.46
C ALA A 94 4.04 3.06 1.88
N LEU A 95 3.15 3.75 1.19
CA LEU A 95 1.98 3.16 0.54
C LEU A 95 2.05 3.35 -0.98
N ILE A 96 1.60 2.35 -1.72
CA ILE A 96 1.34 2.42 -3.17
C ILE A 96 -0.15 2.21 -3.37
N ALA A 97 -0.83 3.26 -3.84
CA ALA A 97 -2.26 3.24 -4.14
C ALA A 97 -2.48 2.94 -5.62
N ILE A 98 -3.26 1.91 -5.91
CA ILE A 98 -3.57 1.46 -7.28
C ILE A 98 -5.07 1.45 -7.47
N ASP A 99 -5.58 2.25 -8.44
CA ASP A 99 -7.03 2.40 -8.61
C ASP A 99 -7.71 2.76 -7.29
N GLY A 100 -8.83 2.11 -6.98
CA GLY A 100 -9.40 2.14 -5.65
C GLY A 100 -10.73 2.87 -5.51
N SER A 101 -11.44 2.49 -4.47
CA SER A 101 -12.71 3.05 -4.03
C SER A 101 -12.52 3.89 -2.75
N TYR A 102 -13.62 4.19 -2.07
CA TYR A 102 -13.60 4.96 -0.82
C TYR A 102 -12.76 4.33 0.31
N GLY A 103 -12.62 2.99 0.33
CA GLY A 103 -11.71 2.32 1.27
C GLY A 103 -10.26 2.72 1.03
N THR A 104 -9.84 2.74 -0.23
CA THR A 104 -8.50 3.18 -0.64
C THR A 104 -8.28 4.66 -0.36
N LEU A 105 -9.30 5.51 -0.62
CA LEU A 105 -9.23 6.94 -0.28
C LEU A 105 -9.07 7.15 1.24
N ALA A 106 -9.76 6.37 2.05
CA ALA A 106 -9.60 6.41 3.50
C ALA A 106 -8.19 6.01 3.96
N GLU A 107 -7.59 4.98 3.35
CA GLU A 107 -6.21 4.57 3.63
C GLU A 107 -5.19 5.64 3.21
N ILE A 108 -5.41 6.32 2.07
CA ILE A 108 -4.59 7.47 1.64
C ILE A 108 -4.67 8.60 2.68
N ALA A 109 -5.88 8.98 3.09
CA ALA A 109 -6.07 10.04 4.09
C ALA A 109 -5.41 9.67 5.43
N LEU A 110 -5.57 8.43 5.90
CA LEU A 110 -4.91 7.94 7.11
C LEU A 110 -3.38 7.96 6.99
N ALA A 111 -2.85 7.60 5.82
CA ALA A 111 -1.41 7.68 5.57
C ALA A 111 -0.90 9.11 5.76
N PHE A 112 -1.58 10.11 5.19
CA PHE A 112 -1.19 11.53 5.34
C PHE A 112 -1.29 12.02 6.79
N VAL A 113 -2.35 11.67 7.51
CA VAL A 113 -2.50 11.99 8.94
C VAL A 113 -1.30 11.48 9.75
N HIS A 114 -0.73 10.35 9.37
CA HIS A 114 0.40 9.73 10.06
C HIS A 114 1.75 9.99 9.40
N GLY A 115 1.84 10.95 8.48
CA GLY A 115 3.08 11.34 7.81
C GLY A 115 3.71 10.23 6.97
N LYS A 116 2.91 9.29 6.46
CA LYS A 116 3.38 8.22 5.58
C LYS A 116 3.32 8.66 4.12
N PRO A 117 4.37 8.44 3.32
CA PRO A 117 4.37 8.79 1.91
C PRO A 117 3.44 7.87 1.12
N VAL A 118 2.74 8.46 0.16
CA VAL A 118 1.83 7.75 -0.74
C VAL A 118 2.26 7.96 -2.19
N VAL A 119 2.45 6.87 -2.91
CA VAL A 119 2.68 6.86 -4.35
C VAL A 119 1.43 6.35 -5.06
N GLY A 120 0.99 7.04 -6.09
CA GLY A 120 -0.24 6.73 -6.83
C GLY A 120 0.03 6.18 -8.23
N LEU A 121 -0.60 5.05 -8.56
CA LEU A 121 -0.70 4.46 -9.89
C LEU A 121 -2.16 4.41 -10.32
N ARG A 122 -2.60 5.33 -11.21
CA ARG A 122 -3.98 5.39 -11.71
C ARG A 122 -5.01 5.42 -10.56
N THR A 123 -4.73 6.16 -9.51
CA THR A 123 -5.58 6.29 -8.33
C THR A 123 -6.17 7.69 -8.21
N TRP A 124 -6.79 8.00 -7.09
CA TRP A 124 -7.48 9.23 -6.77
C TRP A 124 -6.64 10.48 -7.07
N HIS A 125 -7.29 11.50 -7.61
CA HIS A 125 -6.84 12.87 -7.61
C HIS A 125 -7.59 13.63 -6.52
N ILE A 126 -6.88 14.28 -5.63
CA ILE A 126 -7.46 15.07 -4.54
C ILE A 126 -7.19 16.53 -4.86
N SER A 127 -8.24 17.34 -4.88
CA SER A 127 -8.17 18.78 -5.11
C SER A 127 -9.02 19.52 -4.09
N ASP A 128 -8.70 20.80 -3.86
CA ASP A 128 -9.52 21.70 -3.09
C ASP A 128 -10.76 22.20 -3.90
N ASP A 129 -11.54 23.10 -3.33
CA ASP A 129 -12.72 23.68 -3.95
C ASP A 129 -12.40 24.62 -5.12
N ALA A 130 -11.17 25.13 -5.23
CA ALA A 130 -10.66 25.88 -6.38
C ALA A 130 -10.14 24.97 -7.52
N GLY A 131 -10.16 23.63 -7.31
CA GLY A 131 -9.64 22.66 -8.27
C GLY A 131 -8.12 22.52 -8.26
N ILE A 132 -7.45 23.06 -7.25
CA ILE A 132 -5.99 22.91 -7.12
C ILE A 132 -5.69 21.54 -6.57
N GLU A 133 -4.92 20.72 -7.33
CA GLU A 133 -4.55 19.37 -6.91
C GLU A 133 -3.64 19.42 -5.67
N ASP A 134 -3.99 18.62 -4.65
CA ASP A 134 -3.09 18.33 -3.54
C ASP A 134 -1.96 17.44 -4.04
N GLY A 135 -0.76 17.95 -4.14
CA GLY A 135 0.43 17.24 -4.60
C GLY A 135 0.97 16.19 -3.64
N SER A 136 0.27 15.85 -2.56
CA SER A 136 0.74 14.89 -1.55
C SER A 136 0.84 13.45 -2.07
N ILE A 137 0.04 13.09 -3.09
CA ILE A 137 0.17 11.80 -3.77
C ILE A 137 1.22 11.92 -4.89
N VAL A 138 2.39 11.32 -4.69
CA VAL A 138 3.44 11.28 -5.70
C VAL A 138 2.99 10.36 -6.85
N ARG A 139 2.97 10.85 -8.08
CA ARG A 139 2.49 10.10 -9.25
C ARG A 139 3.61 9.27 -9.86
N ALA A 140 3.32 7.99 -10.11
CA ALA A 140 4.21 7.08 -10.82
C ALA A 140 3.61 6.70 -12.18
N GLY A 141 4.44 6.60 -13.21
CA GLY A 141 4.05 6.18 -14.55
C GLY A 141 4.15 4.66 -14.77
N SER A 142 4.85 3.95 -13.87
CA SER A 142 5.05 2.49 -14.00
C SER A 142 5.11 1.80 -12.64
N PRO A 143 4.89 0.47 -12.59
CA PRO A 143 5.05 -0.33 -11.37
C PRO A 143 6.44 -0.23 -10.73
N ALA A 144 7.49 -0.29 -11.55
CA ALA A 144 8.88 -0.20 -11.07
C ALA A 144 9.16 1.17 -10.44
N GLU A 145 8.74 2.25 -11.10
CA GLU A 145 8.87 3.62 -10.59
C GLU A 145 8.07 3.81 -9.29
N ALA A 146 6.87 3.23 -9.19
CA ALA A 146 6.07 3.33 -7.97
C ALA A 146 6.79 2.75 -6.76
N VAL A 147 7.42 1.59 -6.90
CA VAL A 147 8.18 0.97 -5.81
C VAL A 147 9.45 1.77 -5.51
N GLU A 148 10.15 2.27 -6.52
CA GLU A 148 11.34 3.10 -6.35
C GLU A 148 11.02 4.38 -5.57
N LEU A 149 9.99 5.11 -5.98
CA LEU A 149 9.56 6.34 -5.30
C LEU A 149 9.10 6.08 -3.86
N ALA A 150 8.35 4.99 -3.62
CA ALA A 150 7.91 4.61 -2.29
C ALA A 150 9.09 4.29 -1.36
N VAL A 151 10.07 3.54 -1.85
CA VAL A 151 11.29 3.21 -1.09
C VAL A 151 12.12 4.46 -0.80
N ALA A 152 12.34 5.32 -1.80
CA ALA A 152 13.11 6.55 -1.63
C ALA A 152 12.46 7.49 -0.61
N ALA A 153 11.15 7.71 -0.68
CA ALA A 153 10.43 8.55 0.26
C ALA A 153 10.51 8.02 1.70
N ALA A 154 10.32 6.71 1.89
CA ALA A 154 10.43 6.09 3.21
C ALA A 154 11.85 6.15 3.79
N GLN A 155 12.89 6.05 2.96
CA GLN A 155 14.28 6.21 3.38
C GLN A 155 14.58 7.64 3.81
N GLY A 156 14.08 8.63 3.08
CA GLY A 156 14.20 10.05 3.43
C GLY A 156 13.64 10.35 4.82
N LEU A 157 12.42 9.91 5.10
CA LEU A 157 11.77 10.08 6.41
C LEU A 157 12.55 9.41 7.55
N ARG A 158 13.09 8.21 7.33
CA ARG A 158 13.92 7.52 8.33
C ARG A 158 15.22 8.28 8.63
N ALA A 159 15.87 8.82 7.61
CA ALA A 159 17.10 9.61 7.77
C ALA A 159 16.83 10.89 8.57
N GLU A 160 15.73 11.59 8.29
CA GLU A 160 15.33 12.80 9.05
C GLU A 160 15.00 12.48 10.51
N ALA A 161 14.28 11.39 10.78
CA ALA A 161 13.96 10.96 12.14
C ALA A 161 15.23 10.63 12.95
N GLN A 162 16.19 9.94 12.34
CA GLN A 162 17.49 9.64 12.96
C GLN A 162 18.30 10.89 13.24
N ALA A 163 18.29 11.88 12.33
CA ALA A 163 19.00 13.14 12.51
C ALA A 163 18.40 13.97 13.67
N LYS A 164 17.09 13.95 13.83
CA LYS A 164 16.38 14.62 14.95
C LYS A 164 16.65 13.92 16.28
N GLY A 165 16.63 12.59 16.33
CA GLY A 165 16.89 11.82 17.57
C GLY A 165 18.34 11.89 18.08
N ARG A 166 19.31 12.27 17.22
CA ARG A 166 20.71 12.49 17.65
C ARG A 166 20.97 13.89 18.23
N ARG A 167 19.98 14.79 18.14
CA ARG A 167 20.08 16.17 18.63
C ARG A 167 19.33 16.40 19.95
N ALA A 168 18.59 15.39 20.42
CA ALA A 168 17.86 15.35 21.69
C ALA A 168 18.66 14.54 22.73
#